data_fbb82e430cc5bcbc77d8e27d5ea32c91
#
_entry.id   fbb82e430cc5bcbc77d8e27d5ea32c91
#
_cell.length_a   1.000
_cell.length_b   1.000
_cell.length_c   1.000
_cell.angle_alpha   90.00
_cell.angle_beta   90.00
_cell.angle_gamma   90.00
#
_symmetry.space_group_name_H-M   'P 1'
#
loop_
_entity.id
_entity.type
_entity.pdbx_description
1 polymer ?
#
loop_
_entity_poly.entity_id
_entity_poly.type
_entity_poly.pdbx_seq_one_letter_code
_entity_poly.pdbx_strand_id
1 'polypeptide(L)'
;AIIYCAADPEVEKLLVQTETLCEKIAYTTPKFSVENGQFILPPESTGVSAPIALSFFGTHNLQNMMAAKHACIKAGLNQAQFYEAIQSFKGTAKRLETIKETPNCLVIRDFAHAPSKLKATVNAVRELYPTRKLIAAYELHTFSSLNKDFLPHYKDTLDKADIRAVLFSKHALEIKKMPMLSVSEVAKGFGENVQVFTDKNELRAFIDSHFTGNENLLLMSSGTFDGMSLEF
;
A
#
# COMPACT_ATOMS: atom_id res chain seq x y z
N ALA A 1 -12.96 -25.05 2.77
CA ALA A 1 -13.43 -23.95 1.91
C ALA A 1 -12.26 -23.23 1.25
N ILE A 2 -12.48 -22.65 0.09
CA ILE A 2 -11.57 -21.74 -0.61
C ILE A 2 -12.20 -20.34 -0.52
N ILE A 3 -11.53 -19.43 0.17
CA ILE A 3 -11.96 -18.03 0.30
C ILE A 3 -11.14 -17.20 -0.68
N TYR A 4 -11.79 -16.48 -1.61
CA TYR A 4 -11.08 -15.78 -2.69
C TYR A 4 -11.69 -14.42 -3.02
N CYS A 5 -10.82 -13.51 -3.49
CA CYS A 5 -11.23 -12.18 -3.93
C CYS A 5 -11.79 -12.23 -5.35
N ALA A 6 -13.09 -12.05 -5.52
CA ALA A 6 -13.73 -12.00 -6.83
C ALA A 6 -13.52 -10.65 -7.55
N ALA A 7 -12.93 -9.65 -6.88
CA ALA A 7 -12.51 -8.41 -7.52
C ALA A 7 -11.17 -8.55 -8.28
N ASP A 8 -10.47 -9.69 -8.14
CA ASP A 8 -9.28 -10.02 -8.92
C ASP A 8 -9.69 -10.94 -10.09
N PRO A 9 -9.66 -10.46 -11.35
CA PRO A 9 -10.14 -11.22 -12.51
C PRO A 9 -9.38 -12.52 -12.75
N GLU A 10 -8.08 -12.57 -12.43
CA GLU A 10 -7.28 -13.77 -12.64
C GLU A 10 -7.62 -14.85 -11.61
N VAL A 11 -7.81 -14.43 -10.33
CA VAL A 11 -8.26 -15.33 -9.27
C VAL A 11 -9.65 -15.85 -9.55
N GLU A 12 -10.58 -14.99 -9.94
CA GLU A 12 -11.96 -15.39 -10.28
C GLU A 12 -11.97 -16.38 -11.44
N LYS A 13 -11.25 -16.08 -12.54
CA LYS A 13 -11.12 -16.97 -13.70
C LYS A 13 -10.56 -18.34 -13.31
N LEU A 14 -9.51 -18.36 -12.50
CA LEU A 14 -8.90 -19.61 -12.00
C LEU A 14 -9.93 -20.43 -11.22
N LEU A 15 -10.66 -19.80 -10.30
CA LEU A 15 -11.62 -20.49 -9.42
C LEU A 15 -12.87 -20.98 -10.18
N VAL A 16 -13.31 -20.26 -11.22
CA VAL A 16 -14.41 -20.70 -12.09
C VAL A 16 -14.01 -21.96 -12.86
N GLN A 17 -12.77 -22.02 -13.35
CA GLN A 17 -12.25 -23.15 -14.13
C GLN A 17 -11.79 -24.35 -13.28
N THR A 18 -11.61 -24.16 -11.97
CA THR A 18 -11.12 -25.22 -11.08
C THR A 18 -12.27 -26.09 -10.58
N GLU A 19 -12.26 -27.36 -10.96
CA GLU A 19 -13.13 -28.36 -10.36
C GLU A 19 -12.61 -28.73 -8.96
N THR A 20 -13.46 -28.62 -7.95
CA THR A 20 -13.12 -28.93 -6.57
C THR A 20 -14.37 -29.28 -5.76
N LEU A 21 -14.22 -30.19 -4.80
CA LEU A 21 -15.24 -30.48 -3.80
C LEU A 21 -15.26 -29.46 -2.66
N CYS A 22 -14.29 -28.56 -2.61
CA CYS A 22 -14.26 -27.50 -1.60
C CYS A 22 -15.33 -26.45 -1.88
N GLU A 23 -16.00 -26.01 -0.83
CA GLU A 23 -16.86 -24.83 -0.89
C GLU A 23 -16.04 -23.62 -1.34
N LYS A 24 -16.54 -22.87 -2.32
CA LYS A 24 -15.93 -21.62 -2.81
C LYS A 24 -16.67 -20.43 -2.20
N ILE A 25 -15.96 -19.57 -1.51
CA ILE A 25 -16.49 -18.38 -0.85
C ILE A 25 -15.85 -17.14 -1.50
N ALA A 26 -16.61 -16.49 -2.34
CA ALA A 26 -16.19 -15.24 -2.98
C ALA A 26 -16.39 -14.04 -2.06
N TYR A 27 -15.46 -13.09 -2.07
CA TYR A 27 -15.64 -11.79 -1.44
C TYR A 27 -15.18 -10.67 -2.38
N THR A 28 -15.70 -9.47 -2.13
CA THR A 28 -15.31 -8.25 -2.82
C THR A 28 -15.03 -7.15 -1.79
N THR A 29 -14.64 -5.97 -2.26
CA THR A 29 -14.54 -4.79 -1.39
C THR A 29 -15.92 -4.43 -0.83
N PRO A 30 -16.09 -4.28 0.48
CA PRO A 30 -17.35 -3.83 1.06
C PRO A 30 -17.61 -2.36 0.70
N LYS A 31 -18.85 -1.91 0.75
CA LYS A 31 -19.16 -0.48 0.67
C LYS A 31 -18.57 0.23 1.90
N PHE A 32 -18.04 1.42 1.70
CA PHE A 32 -17.49 2.26 2.75
C PHE A 32 -17.59 3.73 2.36
N SER A 33 -17.47 4.62 3.34
CA SER A 33 -17.23 6.05 3.18
C SER A 33 -15.91 6.45 3.83
N VAL A 34 -15.42 7.64 3.50
CA VAL A 34 -14.29 8.27 4.18
C VAL A 34 -14.79 9.50 4.90
N GLU A 35 -14.69 9.50 6.22
CA GLU A 35 -15.19 10.58 7.08
C GLU A 35 -14.12 10.92 8.12
N ASN A 36 -13.75 12.20 8.20
CA ASN A 36 -12.77 12.70 9.16
C ASN A 36 -11.43 11.92 9.17
N GLY A 37 -10.96 11.50 7.99
CA GLY A 37 -9.71 10.73 7.86
C GLY A 37 -9.82 9.28 8.31
N GLN A 38 -11.02 8.71 8.38
CA GLN A 38 -11.27 7.31 8.72
C GLN A 38 -12.14 6.63 7.66
N PHE A 39 -11.93 5.34 7.47
CA PHE A 39 -12.81 4.49 6.68
C PHE A 39 -13.96 4.01 7.56
N ILE A 40 -15.19 4.25 7.10
CA ILE A 40 -16.42 3.91 7.80
C ILE A 40 -17.17 2.84 7.01
N LEU A 41 -17.47 1.73 7.65
CA LEU A 41 -18.34 0.71 7.08
C LEU A 41 -19.81 0.99 7.51
N PRO A 42 -20.72 1.20 6.56
CA PRO A 42 -22.12 1.44 6.89
C PRO A 42 -22.81 0.13 7.32
N PRO A 43 -23.94 0.24 8.06
CA PRO A 43 -24.71 -0.92 8.55
C PRO A 43 -25.07 -1.94 7.48
N GLU A 44 -25.40 -1.51 6.27
CA GLU A 44 -25.73 -2.40 5.15
C GLU A 44 -24.55 -3.26 4.66
N SER A 45 -23.31 -2.84 4.92
CA SER A 45 -22.10 -3.63 4.61
C SER A 45 -21.75 -4.64 5.71
N THR A 46 -22.16 -4.35 6.92
CA THR A 46 -21.75 -5.09 8.12
C THR A 46 -22.86 -5.96 8.72
N GLY A 47 -24.12 -5.59 8.50
CA GLY A 47 -25.27 -6.23 9.16
C GLY A 47 -25.34 -5.96 10.66
N VAL A 48 -24.54 -5.00 11.19
CA VAL A 48 -24.68 -4.48 12.55
C VAL A 48 -25.38 -3.11 12.51
N SER A 49 -26.05 -2.75 13.60
CA SER A 49 -26.95 -1.60 13.61
C SER A 49 -26.26 -0.23 13.53
N ALA A 50 -24.98 -0.14 13.86
CA ALA A 50 -24.20 1.10 13.83
C ALA A 50 -23.09 1.06 12.78
N PRO A 51 -22.72 2.22 12.21
CA PRO A 51 -21.51 2.32 11.39
C PRO A 51 -20.26 1.93 12.16
N ILE A 52 -19.29 1.34 11.48
CA ILE A 52 -18.03 0.89 12.08
C ILE A 52 -16.89 1.74 11.54
N ALA A 53 -16.25 2.51 12.43
CA ALA A 53 -15.02 3.22 12.11
C ALA A 53 -13.83 2.25 12.21
N LEU A 54 -13.00 2.24 11.17
CA LEU A 54 -11.81 1.40 11.11
C LEU A 54 -10.56 2.19 11.50
N SER A 55 -9.66 1.55 12.23
CA SER A 55 -8.35 2.12 12.59
C SER A 55 -7.28 1.87 11.54
N PHE A 56 -7.64 1.30 10.40
CA PHE A 56 -6.81 1.09 9.22
C PHE A 56 -7.56 1.51 7.96
N PHE A 57 -6.87 1.72 6.86
CA PHE A 57 -7.45 2.24 5.63
C PHE A 57 -6.89 1.57 4.38
N GLY A 58 -7.44 1.91 3.23
CA GLY A 58 -7.08 1.41 1.90
C GLY A 58 -7.95 0.23 1.45
N THR A 59 -8.44 0.34 0.23
CA THR A 59 -9.34 -0.66 -0.40
C THR A 59 -8.77 -2.08 -0.33
N HIS A 60 -7.45 -2.26 -0.53
CA HIS A 60 -6.82 -3.57 -0.41
C HIS A 60 -6.85 -4.15 1.02
N ASN A 61 -6.79 -3.29 2.05
CA ASN A 61 -6.95 -3.72 3.44
C ASN A 61 -8.40 -4.08 3.77
N LEU A 62 -9.37 -3.41 3.17
CA LEU A 62 -10.78 -3.81 3.26
C LEU A 62 -11.01 -5.20 2.63
N GLN A 63 -10.36 -5.49 1.51
CA GLN A 63 -10.41 -6.82 0.90
C GLN A 63 -9.78 -7.87 1.81
N ASN A 64 -8.61 -7.58 2.41
CA ASN A 64 -7.97 -8.47 3.39
C ASN A 64 -8.87 -8.71 4.62
N MET A 65 -9.55 -7.66 5.10
CA MET A 65 -10.53 -7.77 6.18
C MET A 65 -11.69 -8.71 5.81
N MET A 66 -12.20 -8.62 4.58
CA MET A 66 -13.29 -9.50 4.13
C MET A 66 -12.83 -10.96 4.05
N ALA A 67 -11.62 -11.23 3.59
CA ALA A 67 -11.04 -12.56 3.63
C ALA A 67 -10.95 -13.09 5.07
N ALA A 68 -10.41 -12.28 5.98
CA ALA A 68 -10.30 -12.61 7.41
C ALA A 68 -11.66 -12.86 8.04
N LYS A 69 -12.68 -12.04 7.72
CA LYS A 69 -14.06 -12.25 8.18
C LYS A 69 -14.58 -13.65 7.82
N HIS A 70 -14.46 -14.03 6.55
CA HIS A 70 -14.93 -15.34 6.11
C HIS A 70 -14.17 -16.50 6.79
N ALA A 71 -12.85 -16.34 6.98
CA ALA A 71 -12.03 -17.32 7.71
C ALA A 71 -12.47 -17.43 9.18
N CYS A 72 -12.69 -16.30 9.86
CA CYS A 72 -13.15 -16.27 11.25
C CYS A 72 -14.54 -16.91 11.40
N ILE A 73 -15.47 -16.64 10.48
CA ILE A 73 -16.81 -17.25 10.49
C ILE A 73 -16.69 -18.78 10.30
N LYS A 74 -15.82 -19.24 9.40
CA LYS A 74 -15.55 -20.69 9.25
C LYS A 74 -14.89 -21.32 10.48
N ALA A 75 -14.17 -20.53 11.27
CA ALA A 75 -13.60 -20.96 12.55
C ALA A 75 -14.59 -20.90 13.73
N GLY A 76 -15.84 -20.47 13.48
CA GLY A 76 -16.92 -20.52 14.50
C GLY A 76 -17.30 -19.17 15.11
N LEU A 77 -16.69 -18.06 14.70
CA LEU A 77 -17.13 -16.73 15.11
C LEU A 77 -18.42 -16.34 14.36
N ASN A 78 -19.27 -15.55 15.01
CA ASN A 78 -20.35 -14.90 14.30
C ASN A 78 -19.92 -13.52 13.77
N GLN A 79 -20.76 -12.94 12.89
CA GLN A 79 -20.46 -11.68 12.22
C GLN A 79 -20.32 -10.51 13.20
N ALA A 80 -21.15 -10.45 14.25
CA ALA A 80 -21.09 -9.36 15.23
C ALA A 80 -19.77 -9.40 16.01
N GLN A 81 -19.35 -10.59 16.46
CA GLN A 81 -18.06 -10.78 17.14
C GLN A 81 -16.88 -10.36 16.27
N PHE A 82 -16.93 -10.69 14.97
CA PHE A 82 -15.87 -10.24 14.05
C PHE A 82 -15.81 -8.71 13.96
N TYR A 83 -16.96 -8.06 13.75
CA TYR A 83 -16.99 -6.61 13.61
C TYR A 83 -16.75 -5.86 14.92
N GLU A 84 -17.01 -6.43 16.06
CA GLU A 84 -16.58 -5.90 17.36
C GLU A 84 -15.05 -5.95 17.48
N ALA A 85 -14.43 -7.09 17.18
CA ALA A 85 -12.99 -7.27 17.30
C ALA A 85 -12.19 -6.39 16.31
N ILE A 86 -12.66 -6.26 15.06
CA ILE A 86 -11.90 -5.54 14.02
C ILE A 86 -11.72 -4.05 14.31
N GLN A 87 -12.60 -3.42 15.10
CA GLN A 87 -12.49 -2.01 15.49
C GLN A 87 -11.21 -1.72 16.29
N SER A 88 -10.71 -2.70 17.02
CA SER A 88 -9.48 -2.58 17.80
C SER A 88 -8.21 -2.85 16.98
N PHE A 89 -8.34 -3.38 15.76
CA PHE A 89 -7.20 -3.73 14.90
C PHE A 89 -6.60 -2.49 14.25
N LYS A 90 -5.35 -2.17 14.59
CA LYS A 90 -4.62 -0.98 14.12
C LYS A 90 -3.75 -1.22 12.88
N GLY A 91 -3.93 -2.36 12.21
CA GLY A 91 -3.05 -2.77 11.12
C GLY A 91 -1.84 -3.59 11.58
N THR A 92 -0.96 -3.91 10.65
CA THR A 92 0.29 -4.65 10.91
C THR A 92 1.50 -3.73 10.72
N ALA A 93 2.58 -4.00 11.44
CA ALA A 93 3.82 -3.23 11.30
C ALA A 93 4.27 -3.17 9.82
N LYS A 94 4.73 -2.02 9.39
CA LYS A 94 5.17 -1.74 8.00
C LYS A 94 4.08 -1.98 6.93
N ARG A 95 2.80 -1.89 7.28
CA ARG A 95 1.67 -1.99 6.33
C ARG A 95 0.76 -0.80 6.54
N LEU A 96 0.93 0.25 5.73
CA LEU A 96 0.32 1.57 5.94
C LEU A 96 0.45 2.02 7.40
N GLU A 97 1.63 1.78 7.99
CA GLU A 97 1.90 2.10 9.38
C GLU A 97 2.11 3.60 9.54
N THR A 98 1.32 4.21 10.41
CA THR A 98 1.49 5.62 10.76
C THR A 98 2.70 5.80 11.67
N ILE A 99 3.68 6.59 11.22
CA ILE A 99 4.87 6.97 11.98
C ILE A 99 4.59 8.27 12.77
N LYS A 100 3.93 9.22 12.11
CA LYS A 100 3.57 10.52 12.70
C LYS A 100 2.22 10.97 12.14
N GLU A 101 1.40 11.52 13.00
CA GLU A 101 0.13 12.11 12.64
C GLU A 101 -0.08 13.43 13.37
N THR A 102 -0.51 14.42 12.63
CA THR A 102 -0.96 15.72 13.13
C THR A 102 -2.23 16.13 12.37
N PRO A 103 -2.94 17.17 12.80
CA PRO A 103 -4.09 17.66 12.01
C PRO A 103 -3.76 17.98 10.56
N ASN A 104 -2.52 18.35 10.26
CA ASN A 104 -2.08 18.83 8.95
C ASN A 104 -1.26 17.83 8.15
N CYS A 105 -0.66 16.83 8.77
CA CYS A 105 0.18 15.87 8.05
C CYS A 105 0.04 14.44 8.57
N LEU A 106 0.38 13.50 7.69
CA LEU A 106 0.48 12.09 8.02
C LEU A 106 1.77 11.54 7.40
N VAL A 107 2.64 10.94 8.23
CA VAL A 107 3.83 10.22 7.77
C VAL A 107 3.56 8.73 7.91
N ILE A 108 3.66 8.02 6.79
CA ILE A 108 3.33 6.60 6.68
C ILE A 108 4.52 5.84 6.13
N ARG A 109 4.77 4.66 6.67
CA ARG A 109 5.65 3.69 6.01
C ARG A 109 4.87 2.45 5.59
N ASP A 110 5.28 1.89 4.46
CA ASP A 110 4.68 0.68 3.91
C ASP A 110 5.74 -0.25 3.31
N PHE A 111 5.47 -1.54 3.34
CA PHE A 111 6.33 -2.59 2.78
C PHE A 111 6.04 -2.84 1.29
N ALA A 112 5.34 -1.97 0.61
CA ALA A 112 5.08 -2.11 -0.82
C ALA A 112 6.39 -2.24 -1.60
N HIS A 113 6.50 -3.30 -2.40
CA HIS A 113 7.72 -3.64 -3.15
C HIS A 113 7.44 -4.17 -4.57
N ALA A 114 6.17 -4.35 -4.91
CA ALA A 114 5.73 -4.76 -6.24
C ALA A 114 4.86 -3.65 -6.87
N PRO A 115 4.82 -3.52 -8.20
CA PRO A 115 4.11 -2.45 -8.90
C PRO A 115 2.64 -2.31 -8.47
N SER A 116 1.90 -3.42 -8.40
CA SER A 116 0.50 -3.41 -7.97
C SER A 116 0.31 -2.95 -6.53
N LYS A 117 1.22 -3.35 -5.62
CA LYS A 117 1.21 -2.92 -4.22
C LYS A 117 1.54 -1.44 -4.08
N LEU A 118 2.55 -0.96 -4.82
CA LEU A 118 2.93 0.44 -4.86
C LEU A 118 1.72 1.31 -5.26
N LYS A 119 1.07 0.97 -6.36
CA LYS A 119 -0.13 1.66 -6.84
C LYS A 119 -1.26 1.62 -5.81
N ALA A 120 -1.53 0.46 -5.22
CA ALA A 120 -2.58 0.30 -4.20
C ALA A 120 -2.32 1.16 -2.95
N THR A 121 -1.07 1.22 -2.48
CA THR A 121 -0.67 2.00 -1.31
C THR A 121 -0.78 3.51 -1.57
N VAL A 122 -0.29 3.99 -2.72
CA VAL A 122 -0.42 5.41 -3.12
C VAL A 122 -1.90 5.81 -3.23
N ASN A 123 -2.72 4.95 -3.87
CA ASN A 123 -4.15 5.19 -4.00
C ASN A 123 -4.83 5.25 -2.63
N ALA A 124 -4.47 4.37 -1.68
CA ALA A 124 -5.05 4.35 -0.34
C ALA A 124 -4.84 5.66 0.42
N VAL A 125 -3.65 6.25 0.34
CA VAL A 125 -3.37 7.54 0.98
C VAL A 125 -4.12 8.68 0.29
N ARG A 126 -4.20 8.67 -1.04
CA ARG A 126 -4.96 9.66 -1.82
C ARG A 126 -6.47 9.56 -1.54
N GLU A 127 -7.00 8.37 -1.38
CA GLU A 127 -8.40 8.13 -1.04
C GLU A 127 -8.75 8.65 0.35
N LEU A 128 -7.84 8.47 1.33
CA LEU A 128 -8.02 8.96 2.69
C LEU A 128 -7.94 10.50 2.77
N TYR A 129 -7.05 11.11 1.97
CA TYR A 129 -6.82 12.57 1.93
C TYR A 129 -6.80 13.09 0.48
N PRO A 130 -7.97 13.26 -0.14
CA PRO A 130 -8.07 13.58 -1.58
C PRO A 130 -7.40 14.89 -1.99
N THR A 131 -7.39 15.90 -1.12
CA THR A 131 -6.92 17.26 -1.41
C THR A 131 -5.55 17.59 -0.80
N ARG A 132 -5.09 16.78 0.17
CA ARG A 132 -3.80 17.04 0.83
C ARG A 132 -2.65 16.62 -0.11
N LYS A 133 -1.64 17.47 -0.22
CA LYS A 133 -0.46 17.18 -1.03
C LYS A 133 0.22 15.90 -0.55
N LEU A 134 0.54 15.01 -1.49
CA LEU A 134 1.14 13.70 -1.22
C LEU A 134 2.55 13.63 -1.80
N ILE A 135 3.52 13.41 -0.93
CA ILE A 135 4.90 13.09 -1.28
C ILE A 135 5.04 11.58 -1.17
N ALA A 136 5.44 10.89 -2.23
CA ALA A 136 5.67 9.45 -2.24
C ALA A 136 7.13 9.16 -2.57
N ALA A 137 7.82 8.47 -1.66
CA ALA A 137 9.17 7.97 -1.86
C ALA A 137 9.17 6.44 -1.86
N TYR A 138 9.82 5.85 -2.86
CA TYR A 138 9.92 4.41 -3.04
C TYR A 138 11.38 3.96 -3.18
N GLU A 139 11.77 2.89 -2.49
CA GLU A 139 13.08 2.25 -2.63
C GLU A 139 12.99 0.99 -3.49
N LEU A 140 13.77 0.94 -4.58
CA LEU A 140 14.03 -0.28 -5.33
C LEU A 140 15.00 -1.15 -4.53
N HIS A 141 14.50 -2.23 -3.92
CA HIS A 141 15.31 -3.07 -3.03
C HIS A 141 15.31 -4.55 -3.39
N THR A 142 14.24 -5.06 -3.99
CA THR A 142 14.12 -6.48 -4.37
C THR A 142 14.91 -6.80 -5.63
N PHE A 143 15.22 -8.07 -5.87
CA PHE A 143 15.86 -8.50 -7.11
C PHE A 143 15.05 -8.12 -8.36
N SER A 144 13.73 -8.30 -8.32
CA SER A 144 12.86 -7.90 -9.44
C SER A 144 12.85 -6.40 -9.66
N SER A 145 12.73 -5.59 -8.59
CA SER A 145 12.68 -4.13 -8.71
C SER A 145 14.00 -3.52 -9.23
N LEU A 146 15.11 -4.19 -8.99
CA LEU A 146 16.43 -3.79 -9.48
C LEU A 146 16.76 -4.37 -10.87
N ASN A 147 15.84 -5.13 -11.48
CA ASN A 147 16.02 -5.66 -12.84
C ASN A 147 15.48 -4.66 -13.87
N LYS A 148 16.33 -4.26 -14.81
CA LYS A 148 16.01 -3.31 -15.89
C LYS A 148 14.77 -3.72 -16.68
N ASP A 149 14.65 -5.01 -17.02
CA ASP A 149 13.55 -5.52 -17.82
C ASP A 149 12.20 -5.51 -17.07
N PHE A 150 12.26 -5.41 -15.74
CA PHE A 150 11.07 -5.33 -14.88
C PHE A 150 10.63 -3.88 -14.60
N LEU A 151 11.52 -2.88 -14.77
CA LEU A 151 11.20 -1.46 -14.49
C LEU A 151 9.95 -0.94 -15.20
N PRO A 152 9.63 -1.31 -16.46
CA PRO A 152 8.42 -0.82 -17.13
C PRO A 152 7.11 -1.17 -16.42
N HIS A 153 7.08 -2.20 -15.57
CA HIS A 153 5.89 -2.53 -14.78
C HIS A 153 5.58 -1.48 -13.70
N TYR A 154 6.54 -0.61 -13.35
CA TYR A 154 6.33 0.49 -12.40
C TYR A 154 5.72 1.75 -13.03
N LYS A 155 5.52 1.74 -14.35
CA LYS A 155 4.93 2.89 -15.04
C LYS A 155 3.60 3.29 -14.37
N ASP A 156 3.45 4.59 -14.13
CA ASP A 156 2.25 5.23 -13.58
C ASP A 156 1.83 4.72 -12.17
N THR A 157 2.69 3.99 -11.46
CA THR A 157 2.38 3.48 -10.11
C THR A 157 2.37 4.56 -9.04
N LEU A 158 3.05 5.68 -9.28
CA LEU A 158 3.12 6.84 -8.38
C LEU A 158 2.24 8.02 -8.80
N ASP A 159 1.41 7.89 -9.85
CA ASP A 159 0.70 9.01 -10.49
C ASP A 159 -0.25 9.77 -9.59
N LYS A 160 -0.75 9.17 -8.54
CA LYS A 160 -1.61 9.83 -7.56
C LYS A 160 -0.83 10.63 -6.52
N ALA A 161 0.51 10.57 -6.51
CA ALA A 161 1.34 11.43 -5.70
C ALA A 161 1.69 12.74 -6.45
N ASP A 162 1.72 13.85 -5.73
CA ASP A 162 2.08 15.17 -6.28
C ASP A 162 3.60 15.31 -6.43
N ILE A 163 4.35 14.69 -5.52
CA ILE A 163 5.81 14.64 -5.55
C ILE A 163 6.22 13.18 -5.49
N ARG A 164 7.09 12.78 -6.42
CA ARG A 164 7.46 11.39 -6.66
C ARG A 164 8.96 11.24 -6.59
N ALA A 165 9.44 10.37 -5.71
CA ALA A 165 10.85 10.09 -5.53
C ALA A 165 11.11 8.58 -5.55
N VAL A 166 12.20 8.18 -6.20
CA VAL A 166 12.65 6.78 -6.23
C VAL A 166 14.11 6.73 -5.83
N LEU A 167 14.46 5.86 -4.90
CA LEU A 167 15.82 5.56 -4.50
C LEU A 167 16.22 4.18 -5.01
N PHE A 168 17.43 4.06 -5.54
CA PHE A 168 18.10 2.77 -5.66
C PHE A 168 19.56 2.88 -5.23
N SER A 169 20.05 1.92 -4.47
CA SER A 169 21.43 1.90 -3.99
C SER A 169 22.33 1.15 -4.98
N LYS A 170 23.40 1.79 -5.45
CA LYS A 170 24.43 1.13 -6.26
C LYS A 170 25.10 0.00 -5.47
N HIS A 171 25.32 0.21 -4.18
CA HIS A 171 25.86 -0.79 -3.27
C HIS A 171 24.95 -2.02 -3.15
N ALA A 172 23.63 -1.84 -3.15
CA ALA A 172 22.68 -2.97 -3.16
C ALA A 172 22.77 -3.78 -4.46
N LEU A 173 23.01 -3.13 -5.62
CA LEU A 173 23.26 -3.81 -6.90
C LEU A 173 24.55 -4.64 -6.86
N GLU A 174 25.62 -4.08 -6.31
CA GLU A 174 26.91 -4.78 -6.17
C GLU A 174 26.79 -6.01 -5.27
N ILE A 175 26.20 -5.88 -4.07
CA ILE A 175 25.96 -7.00 -3.14
C ILE A 175 25.15 -8.11 -3.81
N LYS A 176 24.11 -7.73 -4.56
CA LYS A 176 23.23 -8.67 -5.25
C LYS A 176 23.82 -9.20 -6.57
N LYS A 177 25.00 -8.73 -6.95
CA LYS A 177 25.66 -9.07 -8.22
C LYS A 177 24.77 -8.84 -9.45
N MET A 178 24.03 -7.73 -9.42
CA MET A 178 23.13 -7.32 -10.50
C MET A 178 23.79 -6.30 -11.42
N PRO A 179 23.37 -6.23 -12.70
CA PRO A 179 23.83 -5.19 -13.62
C PRO A 179 23.52 -3.79 -13.06
N MET A 180 24.44 -2.85 -13.28
CA MET A 180 24.25 -1.47 -12.85
C MET A 180 23.09 -0.82 -13.59
N LEU A 181 22.25 -0.09 -12.86
CA LEU A 181 21.17 0.73 -13.38
C LEU A 181 21.62 2.19 -13.47
N SER A 182 21.16 2.89 -14.49
CA SER A 182 21.28 4.35 -14.59
C SER A 182 20.03 5.06 -14.06
N VAL A 183 20.19 6.29 -13.60
CA VAL A 183 19.09 7.15 -13.17
C VAL A 183 18.04 7.31 -14.28
N SER A 184 18.49 7.46 -15.54
CA SER A 184 17.59 7.62 -16.69
C SER A 184 16.78 6.35 -17.00
N GLU A 185 17.33 5.16 -16.82
CA GLU A 185 16.61 3.89 -16.98
C GLU A 185 15.50 3.74 -15.92
N VAL A 186 15.82 4.06 -14.68
CA VAL A 186 14.83 4.01 -13.59
C VAL A 186 13.74 5.06 -13.82
N ALA A 187 14.09 6.31 -14.12
CA ALA A 187 13.11 7.36 -14.41
C ALA A 187 12.18 6.97 -15.56
N LYS A 188 12.71 6.45 -16.66
CA LYS A 188 11.91 5.95 -17.79
C LYS A 188 10.94 4.83 -17.38
N GLY A 189 11.35 3.94 -16.47
CA GLY A 189 10.53 2.84 -15.98
C GLY A 189 9.31 3.31 -15.18
N PHE A 190 9.43 4.41 -14.43
CA PHE A 190 8.33 4.96 -13.61
C PHE A 190 7.43 5.96 -14.36
N GLY A 191 7.90 6.52 -15.48
CA GLY A 191 7.17 7.52 -16.24
C GLY A 191 7.62 8.96 -15.95
N GLU A 192 6.75 9.92 -16.26
CA GLU A 192 7.08 11.35 -16.16
C GLU A 192 7.09 11.86 -14.71
N ASN A 193 7.85 12.94 -14.47
CA ASN A 193 7.86 13.67 -13.20
C ASN A 193 8.31 12.87 -11.97
N VAL A 194 9.18 11.88 -12.15
CA VAL A 194 9.79 11.11 -11.04
C VAL A 194 11.24 11.58 -10.85
N GLN A 195 11.59 11.95 -9.62
CA GLN A 195 12.97 12.24 -9.24
C GLN A 195 13.64 10.94 -8.76
N VAL A 196 14.81 10.65 -9.31
CA VAL A 196 15.54 9.40 -9.01
C VAL A 196 16.85 9.70 -8.31
N PHE A 197 17.10 9.04 -7.20
CA PHE A 197 18.25 9.21 -6.33
C PHE A 197 19.05 7.91 -6.23
N THR A 198 20.37 8.04 -6.07
CA THR A 198 21.28 6.92 -5.76
C THR A 198 21.93 7.04 -4.40
N ASP A 199 21.72 8.17 -3.74
CA ASP A 199 22.20 8.47 -2.39
C ASP A 199 21.03 8.84 -1.47
N LYS A 200 21.01 8.25 -0.28
CA LYS A 200 19.95 8.45 0.71
C LYS A 200 19.90 9.88 1.27
N ASN A 201 21.04 10.56 1.36
CA ASN A 201 21.09 11.92 1.90
C ASN A 201 20.54 12.93 0.88
N GLU A 202 20.76 12.69 -0.42
CA GLU A 202 20.14 13.49 -1.48
C GLU A 202 18.61 13.28 -1.48
N LEU A 203 18.13 12.03 -1.35
CA LEU A 203 16.70 11.76 -1.20
C LEU A 203 16.14 12.45 0.06
N ARG A 204 16.85 12.36 1.20
CA ARG A 204 16.41 13.00 2.44
C ARG A 204 16.30 14.50 2.28
N ALA A 205 17.31 15.16 1.73
CA ALA A 205 17.29 16.59 1.47
C ALA A 205 16.16 17.00 0.52
N PHE A 206 15.88 16.19 -0.49
CA PHE A 206 14.76 16.39 -1.40
C PHE A 206 13.41 16.30 -0.66
N ILE A 207 13.21 15.29 0.17
CA ILE A 207 11.99 15.17 0.96
C ILE A 207 11.85 16.36 1.91
N ASP A 208 12.90 16.70 2.67
CA ASP A 208 12.89 17.82 3.63
C ASP A 208 12.58 19.17 2.95
N SER A 209 12.98 19.36 1.71
CA SER A 209 12.67 20.58 0.95
C SER A 209 11.19 20.70 0.54
N HIS A 210 10.44 19.61 0.57
CA HIS A 210 9.04 19.54 0.14
C HIS A 210 8.06 19.21 1.28
N PHE A 211 8.54 18.65 2.39
CA PHE A 211 7.74 18.29 3.55
C PHE A 211 7.84 19.37 4.63
N THR A 212 6.82 20.22 4.68
CA THR A 212 6.75 21.35 5.63
C THR A 212 5.90 21.05 6.87
N GLY A 213 5.28 19.87 6.91
CA GLY A 213 4.33 19.48 7.95
C GLY A 213 2.86 19.73 7.60
N ASN A 214 2.58 20.09 6.33
CA ASN A 214 1.22 20.27 5.79
C ASN A 214 0.90 19.25 4.68
N GLU A 215 1.80 18.32 4.42
CA GLU A 215 1.70 17.30 3.40
C GLU A 215 1.56 15.92 4.03
N ASN A 216 1.10 14.94 3.26
CA ASN A 216 1.28 13.54 3.59
C ASN A 216 2.58 13.03 2.98
N LEU A 217 3.35 12.26 3.76
CA LEU A 217 4.59 11.62 3.33
C LEU A 217 4.41 10.11 3.38
N LEU A 218 4.55 9.44 2.24
CA LEU A 218 4.45 8.00 2.10
C LEU A 218 5.82 7.42 1.74
N LEU A 219 6.36 6.59 2.62
CA LEU A 219 7.66 5.95 2.52
C LEU A 219 7.46 4.45 2.25
N MET A 220 7.82 3.97 1.06
CA MET A 220 7.57 2.60 0.62
C MET A 220 8.87 1.86 0.35
N SER A 221 9.11 0.79 1.12
CA SER A 221 10.31 -0.05 0.96
C SER A 221 10.14 -1.40 1.62
N SER A 222 10.69 -2.44 0.98
CA SER A 222 10.98 -3.72 1.64
C SER A 222 12.35 -3.75 2.33
N GLY A 223 13.14 -2.70 2.17
CA GLY A 223 14.44 -2.48 2.82
C GLY A 223 14.36 -1.44 3.92
N THR A 224 15.39 -0.59 3.97
CA THR A 224 15.58 0.43 5.02
C THR A 224 15.88 1.82 4.45
N PHE A 225 15.61 2.09 3.18
CA PHE A 225 16.07 3.28 2.48
C PHE A 225 17.58 3.52 2.64
N ASP A 226 18.34 2.42 2.46
CA ASP A 226 19.79 2.40 2.67
C ASP A 226 20.23 2.91 4.07
N GLY A 227 19.37 2.70 5.07
CA GLY A 227 19.59 3.16 6.44
C GLY A 227 19.29 4.65 6.66
N MET A 228 18.49 5.29 5.81
CA MET A 228 18.00 6.66 6.04
C MET A 228 17.09 6.70 7.27
N SER A 229 17.25 7.76 8.09
CA SER A 229 16.29 8.00 9.18
C SER A 229 14.90 8.33 8.61
N LEU A 230 13.87 7.74 9.20
CA LEU A 230 12.46 7.99 8.83
C LEU A 230 11.76 8.95 9.83
N GLU A 231 12.51 9.65 10.65
CA GLU A 231 12.00 10.71 11.53
C GLU A 231 11.90 12.03 10.75
N PHE A 232 10.68 12.60 10.65
CA PHE A 232 10.32 13.82 9.94
C PHE A 232 9.49 14.77 10.77
#